data_2dd916804bd79a3d2b15a0bba72daf84
#
_entry.id   2dd916804bd79a3d2b15a0bba72daf84
#
_cell.length_a   1.000
_cell.length_b   1.000
_cell.length_c   1.000
_cell.angle_alpha   90.00
_cell.angle_beta   90.00
_cell.angle_gamma   90.00
#
_symmetry.space_group_name_H-M   'P 1'
#
loop_
_entity.id
_entity.type
_entity.pdbx_description
1 polymer ?
#
loop_
_entity_poly.entity_id
_entity_poly.type
_entity_poly.pdbx_seq_one_letter_code
_entity_poly.pdbx_strand_id
1 'polypeptide(L)'
;MKFSIRNSWLAVLLLAGTAAVHGQTIREQVLDPVEHSAGSSMSYRFEPQTYTPAPEGCEPFYISHFGRHGSRYHTTENIYRKFYDIFAAAAANNALTPFGMEVKQRVDTIFAVCDGHAGVLTPAGEREHREIAARMYRNYPEVFQPKGKRRKMQVFSRSTSVGRVIQSMRSFDGALKMCEPELDIREESGGVYNGYLNHYTKAYKDYYKDGAWRAVYDAKRGSWFSPDRFVESLFCDADYVKRHISSRRSFMMEFFAVASILQDCPLDVSLYDVFTDDEIFALWRLRLPNRCCATCWRAPKRPSPAGALWPICVSGTARA
;
A
#
# COMPACT_ATOMS: atom_id res chain seq x y z
N MET A 1 -67.98 4.00 -13.09
CA MET A 1 -66.64 3.65 -12.60
C MET A 1 -65.73 4.86 -12.73
N LYS A 2 -65.41 5.55 -11.62
CA LYS A 2 -64.49 6.70 -11.62
C LYS A 2 -63.12 6.15 -11.18
N PHE A 3 -62.21 5.95 -12.16
CA PHE A 3 -60.82 5.62 -11.86
C PHE A 3 -60.12 6.89 -11.36
N SER A 4 -59.60 6.79 -10.16
CA SER A 4 -58.94 7.90 -9.42
C SER A 4 -57.52 8.08 -9.98
N ILE A 5 -57.26 9.24 -10.60
CA ILE A 5 -55.96 9.69 -11.16
C ILE A 5 -54.87 9.85 -10.03
N ARG A 6 -55.24 9.73 -8.76
CA ARG A 6 -54.33 9.95 -7.60
C ARG A 6 -53.25 8.90 -7.42
N ASN A 7 -53.43 7.67 -7.98
CA ASN A 7 -52.46 6.58 -7.77
C ASN A 7 -51.39 6.49 -8.86
N SER A 8 -51.55 7.22 -9.98
CA SER A 8 -50.57 7.19 -11.09
C SER A 8 -49.30 8.00 -10.79
N TRP A 9 -49.39 9.03 -9.92
CA TRP A 9 -48.22 9.83 -9.58
C TRP A 9 -47.30 9.17 -8.56
N LEU A 10 -47.82 8.29 -7.72
CA LEU A 10 -47.01 7.50 -6.77
C LEU A 10 -46.19 6.41 -7.48
N ALA A 11 -46.71 5.85 -8.59
CA ALA A 11 -45.97 4.86 -9.39
C ALA A 11 -44.83 5.51 -10.20
N VAL A 12 -44.99 6.77 -10.65
CA VAL A 12 -43.96 7.52 -11.37
C VAL A 12 -42.86 8.00 -10.45
N LEU A 13 -43.17 8.37 -9.20
CA LEU A 13 -42.17 8.73 -8.20
C LEU A 13 -41.36 7.53 -7.69
N LEU A 14 -41.92 6.32 -7.69
CA LEU A 14 -41.19 5.09 -7.35
C LEU A 14 -40.27 4.60 -8.50
N LEU A 15 -40.57 4.94 -9.75
CA LEU A 15 -39.72 4.63 -10.91
C LEU A 15 -38.59 5.66 -11.13
N ALA A 16 -38.75 6.89 -10.66
CA ALA A 16 -37.70 7.93 -10.72
C ALA A 16 -36.67 7.79 -9.60
N GLY A 17 -36.90 6.95 -8.58
CA GLY A 17 -36.01 6.74 -7.44
C GLY A 17 -34.99 5.63 -7.60
N THR A 18 -34.99 4.85 -8.68
CA THR A 18 -33.91 3.94 -9.02
C THR A 18 -32.84 4.66 -9.84
N ALA A 19 -32.25 5.71 -9.31
CA ALA A 19 -30.92 6.10 -9.70
C ALA A 19 -30.05 4.89 -9.40
N ALA A 20 -29.67 4.14 -10.43
CA ALA A 20 -28.76 3.03 -10.30
C ALA A 20 -27.51 3.57 -9.60
N VAL A 21 -27.30 3.18 -8.35
CA VAL A 21 -26.01 3.35 -7.70
C VAL A 21 -25.05 2.49 -8.48
N HIS A 22 -24.50 3.03 -9.56
CA HIS A 22 -23.40 2.40 -10.28
C HIS A 22 -22.21 2.50 -9.34
N GLY A 23 -21.92 1.41 -8.63
CA GLY A 23 -20.67 1.30 -7.89
C GLY A 23 -19.53 1.52 -8.89
N GLN A 24 -18.51 2.29 -8.46
CA GLN A 24 -17.31 2.48 -9.27
C GLN A 24 -16.76 1.14 -9.75
N THR A 25 -16.37 1.06 -11.01
CA THR A 25 -15.66 -0.11 -11.54
C THR A 25 -14.30 -0.24 -10.85
N ILE A 26 -13.71 -1.45 -10.86
CA ILE A 26 -12.35 -1.66 -10.33
C ILE A 26 -11.35 -0.74 -11.03
N ARG A 27 -11.54 -0.46 -12.32
CA ARG A 27 -10.68 0.46 -13.07
C ARG A 27 -10.77 1.88 -12.52
N GLU A 28 -11.96 2.40 -12.33
CA GLU A 28 -12.17 3.73 -11.74
C GLU A 28 -11.58 3.83 -10.35
N GLN A 29 -11.82 2.84 -9.49
CA GLN A 29 -11.23 2.80 -8.13
C GLN A 29 -9.70 2.77 -8.11
N VAL A 30 -9.07 2.23 -9.13
CA VAL A 30 -7.60 2.16 -9.25
C VAL A 30 -7.03 3.46 -9.79
N LEU A 31 -7.77 4.17 -10.64
CA LEU A 31 -7.30 5.37 -11.33
C LEU A 31 -7.70 6.67 -10.63
N ASP A 32 -8.65 6.62 -9.71
CA ASP A 32 -9.14 7.80 -9.00
C ASP A 32 -9.28 7.53 -7.49
N PRO A 33 -8.35 8.06 -6.69
CA PRO A 33 -7.09 8.73 -7.08
C PRO A 33 -6.04 7.73 -7.63
N VAL A 34 -5.18 8.22 -8.53
CA VAL A 34 -4.20 7.38 -9.26
C VAL A 34 -3.21 6.65 -8.34
N GLU A 35 -2.97 7.15 -7.14
CA GLU A 35 -2.15 6.52 -6.10
C GLU A 35 -2.69 5.16 -5.67
N HIS A 36 -3.96 4.86 -5.86
CA HIS A 36 -4.54 3.53 -5.63
C HIS A 36 -3.88 2.47 -6.52
N SER A 37 -3.39 2.86 -7.69
CA SER A 37 -2.62 1.98 -8.59
C SER A 37 -1.31 1.48 -7.97
N ALA A 38 -0.80 2.14 -6.94
CA ALA A 38 0.37 1.68 -6.18
C ALA A 38 0.09 0.36 -5.43
N GLY A 39 -1.18 0.02 -5.21
CA GLY A 39 -1.59 -1.20 -4.52
C GLY A 39 -0.98 -1.28 -3.12
N SER A 40 -0.23 -2.33 -2.81
CA SER A 40 0.39 -2.46 -1.49
C SER A 40 1.59 -1.52 -1.25
N SER A 41 1.92 -0.65 -2.18
CA SER A 41 2.88 0.46 -2.00
C SER A 41 2.17 1.79 -1.80
N MET A 42 0.86 1.81 -1.72
CA MET A 42 0.08 2.99 -1.36
C MET A 42 0.32 3.34 0.11
N SER A 43 0.44 4.64 0.41
CA SER A 43 0.49 5.17 1.78
C SER A 43 -0.72 4.71 2.58
N TYR A 44 -0.51 4.43 3.86
CA TYR A 44 -1.62 4.16 4.75
C TYR A 44 -2.40 5.46 5.01
N ARG A 45 -3.61 5.53 4.46
CA ARG A 45 -4.55 6.63 4.69
C ARG A 45 -5.63 6.17 5.68
N PHE A 46 -5.78 6.92 6.75
CA PHE A 46 -6.86 6.65 7.70
C PHE A 46 -8.12 7.40 7.27
N GLU A 47 -9.19 6.64 7.08
CA GLU A 47 -10.52 7.22 6.90
C GLU A 47 -11.27 7.09 8.24
N PRO A 48 -11.81 8.21 8.79
CA PRO A 48 -12.59 8.17 10.00
C PRO A 48 -13.79 7.23 9.87
N GLN A 49 -13.93 6.33 10.82
CA GLN A 49 -15.02 5.36 10.85
C GLN A 49 -15.74 5.42 12.19
N THR A 50 -17.05 5.17 12.18
CA THR A 50 -17.81 4.94 13.39
C THR A 50 -17.65 3.49 13.80
N TYR A 51 -17.07 3.27 14.97
CA TYR A 51 -16.90 1.92 15.52
C TYR A 51 -18.22 1.44 16.16
N THR A 52 -18.49 0.15 16.00
CA THR A 52 -19.57 -0.49 16.73
C THR A 52 -19.28 -0.42 18.23
N PRO A 53 -20.19 0.09 19.07
CA PRO A 53 -19.98 0.13 20.51
C PRO A 53 -19.86 -1.28 21.08
N ALA A 54 -19.15 -1.39 22.21
CA ALA A 54 -19.07 -2.65 22.92
C ALA A 54 -20.48 -3.10 23.35
N PRO A 55 -20.77 -4.42 23.40
CA PRO A 55 -22.01 -4.91 23.96
C PRO A 55 -22.19 -4.43 25.42
N GLU A 56 -23.44 -4.31 25.86
CA GLU A 56 -23.77 -3.88 27.24
C GLU A 56 -23.07 -4.79 28.25
N GLY A 57 -22.45 -4.19 29.26
CA GLY A 57 -21.70 -4.90 30.30
C GLY A 57 -20.29 -5.42 29.85
N CYS A 58 -19.88 -5.13 28.63
CA CYS A 58 -18.54 -5.52 28.12
C CYS A 58 -17.61 -4.32 28.07
N GLU A 59 -16.37 -4.53 28.49
CA GLU A 59 -15.29 -3.53 28.39
C GLU A 59 -14.09 -4.13 27.66
N PRO A 60 -13.39 -3.36 26.79
CA PRO A 60 -12.11 -3.76 26.24
C PRO A 60 -11.07 -3.95 27.37
N PHE A 61 -10.37 -5.07 27.36
CA PHE A 61 -9.34 -5.36 28.38
C PHE A 61 -8.01 -5.75 27.78
N TYR A 62 -7.95 -5.96 26.47
CA TYR A 62 -6.78 -6.45 25.76
C TYR A 62 -6.81 -6.05 24.30
N ILE A 63 -5.66 -5.66 23.74
CA ILE A 63 -5.46 -5.41 22.31
C ILE A 63 -4.35 -6.31 21.81
N SER A 64 -4.61 -6.98 20.69
CA SER A 64 -3.62 -7.72 19.92
C SER A 64 -3.47 -7.06 18.54
N HIS A 65 -2.27 -6.55 18.22
CA HIS A 65 -1.99 -5.83 16.98
C HIS A 65 -0.94 -6.55 16.14
N PHE A 66 -1.24 -6.81 14.88
CA PHE A 66 -0.27 -7.32 13.89
C PHE A 66 -0.18 -6.33 12.74
N GLY A 67 0.96 -5.65 12.63
CA GLY A 67 1.20 -4.63 11.62
C GLY A 67 2.24 -5.05 10.58
N ARG A 68 2.19 -4.40 9.41
CA ARG A 68 3.26 -4.38 8.43
C ARG A 68 4.16 -3.18 8.73
N HIS A 69 5.42 -3.17 8.25
CA HIS A 69 6.23 -1.95 8.26
C HIS A 69 5.51 -0.81 7.51
N GLY A 70 5.75 0.42 7.90
CA GLY A 70 5.24 1.62 7.24
C GLY A 70 5.79 1.82 5.83
N SER A 71 5.39 2.91 5.21
CA SER A 71 5.87 3.32 3.89
C SER A 71 7.38 3.43 3.84
N ARG A 72 7.98 3.03 2.74
CA ARG A 72 9.44 2.89 2.58
C ARG A 72 9.91 3.28 1.19
N TYR A 73 11.19 3.64 1.07
CA TYR A 73 11.86 3.75 -0.21
C TYR A 73 11.90 2.41 -0.97
N HIS A 74 12.19 2.44 -2.25
CA HIS A 74 12.30 1.22 -3.07
C HIS A 74 13.34 0.27 -2.48
N THR A 75 13.07 -1.05 -2.54
CA THR A 75 13.96 -2.05 -1.94
C THR A 75 15.12 -2.49 -2.83
N THR A 76 15.05 -2.20 -4.13
CA THR A 76 16.13 -2.52 -5.06
C THR A 76 17.20 -1.46 -4.92
N GLU A 77 18.37 -1.89 -4.54
CA GLU A 77 19.57 -1.06 -4.48
C GLU A 77 19.88 -0.47 -5.87
N ASN A 78 20.36 0.76 -5.90
CA ASN A 78 20.72 1.47 -7.13
C ASN A 78 19.59 1.70 -8.15
N ILE A 79 18.30 1.48 -7.80
CA ILE A 79 17.19 1.69 -8.74
C ILE A 79 17.11 3.16 -9.19
N TYR A 80 17.31 4.09 -8.26
CA TYR A 80 17.28 5.53 -8.54
C TYR A 80 18.48 5.95 -9.38
N ARG A 81 19.66 5.45 -9.05
CA ARG A 81 20.90 5.65 -9.84
C ARG A 81 20.78 5.11 -11.24
N LYS A 82 20.22 3.93 -11.42
CA LYS A 82 19.96 3.34 -12.75
C LYS A 82 19.16 4.29 -13.65
N PHE A 83 18.08 4.88 -13.15
CA PHE A 83 17.29 5.82 -13.94
C PHE A 83 18.05 7.13 -14.15
N TYR A 84 18.68 7.67 -13.11
CA TYR A 84 19.52 8.85 -13.24
C TYR A 84 20.59 8.69 -14.34
N ASP A 85 21.35 7.61 -14.33
CA ASP A 85 22.42 7.36 -15.30
C ASP A 85 21.86 7.22 -16.73
N ILE A 86 20.75 6.50 -16.92
CA ILE A 86 20.11 6.35 -18.23
C ILE A 86 19.65 7.70 -18.77
N PHE A 87 18.96 8.51 -17.95
CA PHE A 87 18.48 9.81 -18.42
C PHE A 87 19.59 10.84 -18.60
N ALA A 88 20.61 10.83 -17.74
CA ALA A 88 21.77 11.70 -17.87
C ALA A 88 22.55 11.41 -19.16
N ALA A 89 22.81 10.12 -19.44
CA ALA A 89 23.47 9.70 -20.67
C ALA A 89 22.62 10.01 -21.93
N ALA A 90 21.28 9.82 -21.85
CA ALA A 90 20.38 10.16 -22.94
C ALA A 90 20.40 11.66 -23.28
N ALA A 91 20.39 12.52 -22.26
CA ALA A 91 20.47 13.96 -22.42
C ALA A 91 21.82 14.36 -23.08
N ALA A 92 22.93 13.79 -22.63
CA ALA A 92 24.26 14.04 -23.19
C ALA A 92 24.39 13.64 -24.67
N ASN A 93 23.56 12.68 -25.12
CA ASN A 93 23.52 12.19 -26.50
C ASN A 93 22.37 12.79 -27.33
N ASN A 94 21.63 13.80 -26.82
CA ASN A 94 20.43 14.36 -27.45
C ASN A 94 19.37 13.30 -27.81
N ALA A 95 19.28 12.25 -27.02
CA ALA A 95 18.39 11.11 -27.25
C ALA A 95 17.04 11.22 -26.54
N LEU A 96 16.79 12.32 -25.79
CA LEU A 96 15.52 12.57 -25.12
C LEU A 96 14.56 13.41 -25.97
N THR A 97 13.28 13.10 -25.89
CA THR A 97 12.23 13.99 -26.37
C THR A 97 12.13 15.25 -25.48
N PRO A 98 11.42 16.32 -25.88
CA PRO A 98 11.14 17.43 -24.98
C PRO A 98 10.50 16.98 -23.67
N PHE A 99 9.51 16.06 -23.72
CA PHE A 99 8.89 15.47 -22.53
C PHE A 99 9.88 14.62 -21.72
N GLY A 100 10.76 13.87 -22.41
CA GLY A 100 11.84 13.12 -21.76
C GLY A 100 12.81 14.02 -20.97
N MET A 101 13.06 15.24 -21.45
CA MET A 101 13.87 16.24 -20.72
C MET A 101 13.16 16.75 -19.45
N GLU A 102 11.86 16.96 -19.48
CA GLU A 102 11.06 17.31 -18.31
C GLU A 102 11.07 16.16 -17.27
N VAL A 103 10.89 14.93 -17.75
CA VAL A 103 10.97 13.73 -16.88
C VAL A 103 12.36 13.56 -16.29
N LYS A 104 13.44 13.86 -17.05
CA LYS A 104 14.80 13.85 -16.53
C LYS A 104 14.98 14.77 -15.33
N GLN A 105 14.46 15.99 -15.36
CA GLN A 105 14.56 16.92 -14.23
C GLN A 105 13.91 16.32 -12.97
N ARG A 106 12.75 15.66 -13.13
CA ARG A 106 12.09 14.95 -12.05
C ARG A 106 12.91 13.75 -11.54
N VAL A 107 13.52 13.00 -12.45
CA VAL A 107 14.43 11.89 -12.10
C VAL A 107 15.66 12.38 -11.33
N ASP A 108 16.23 13.53 -11.70
CA ASP A 108 17.35 14.15 -10.99
C ASP A 108 16.96 14.50 -9.53
N THR A 109 15.77 15.09 -9.35
CA THR A 109 15.22 15.40 -8.02
C THR A 109 14.98 14.14 -7.19
N ILE A 110 14.40 13.11 -7.81
CA ILE A 110 14.15 11.81 -7.16
C ILE A 110 15.48 11.17 -6.74
N PHE A 111 16.46 11.18 -7.63
CA PHE A 111 17.79 10.65 -7.32
C PHE A 111 18.43 11.36 -6.14
N ALA A 112 18.43 12.69 -6.14
CA ALA A 112 19.03 13.50 -5.07
C ALA A 112 18.43 13.22 -3.68
N VAL A 113 17.13 12.85 -3.62
CA VAL A 113 16.43 12.62 -2.34
C VAL A 113 16.39 11.14 -1.96
N CYS A 114 16.31 10.24 -2.93
CA CYS A 114 15.99 8.83 -2.66
C CYS A 114 17.19 7.88 -2.79
N ASP A 115 18.29 8.28 -3.46
CA ASP A 115 19.47 7.41 -3.61
C ASP A 115 20.12 7.12 -2.26
N GLY A 116 20.64 5.91 -2.09
CA GLY A 116 21.23 5.46 -0.81
C GLY A 116 20.22 5.05 0.27
N HIS A 117 18.91 5.19 0.03
CA HIS A 117 17.86 4.86 1.00
C HIS A 117 17.13 3.53 0.70
N ALA A 118 17.76 2.61 -0.05
CA ALA A 118 17.11 1.36 -0.46
C ALA A 118 16.50 0.58 0.72
N GLY A 119 15.19 0.42 0.70
CA GLY A 119 14.43 -0.32 1.71
C GLY A 119 14.33 0.32 3.09
N VAL A 120 14.83 1.54 3.27
CA VAL A 120 14.69 2.33 4.49
C VAL A 120 13.26 2.84 4.63
N LEU A 121 12.77 2.98 5.86
CA LEU A 121 11.46 3.58 6.15
C LEU A 121 11.48 5.06 5.77
N THR A 122 10.39 5.53 5.14
CA THR A 122 10.25 6.97 4.88
C THR A 122 9.74 7.72 6.12
N PRO A 123 9.92 9.06 6.17
CA PRO A 123 9.28 9.86 7.22
C PRO A 123 7.75 9.69 7.27
N ALA A 124 7.11 9.43 6.11
CA ALA A 124 5.68 9.09 6.04
C ALA A 124 5.40 7.77 6.77
N GLY A 125 6.20 6.73 6.54
CA GLY A 125 6.05 5.43 7.21
C GLY A 125 6.19 5.50 8.72
N GLU A 126 7.07 6.37 9.24
CA GLU A 126 7.15 6.62 10.68
C GLU A 126 5.89 7.32 11.20
N ARG A 127 5.38 8.34 10.49
CA ARG A 127 4.13 9.02 10.87
C ARG A 127 2.95 8.06 10.89
N GLU A 128 2.82 7.18 9.89
CA GLU A 128 1.76 6.16 9.84
C GLU A 128 1.68 5.36 11.14
N HIS A 129 2.82 4.86 11.62
CA HIS A 129 2.88 4.08 12.86
C HIS A 129 2.58 4.91 14.10
N ARG A 130 3.09 6.14 14.17
CA ARG A 130 2.77 7.05 15.28
C ARG A 130 1.27 7.36 15.34
N GLU A 131 0.65 7.59 14.19
CA GLU A 131 -0.77 7.89 14.11
C GLU A 131 -1.66 6.68 14.44
N ILE A 132 -1.26 5.46 14.01
CA ILE A 132 -1.95 4.22 14.37
C ILE A 132 -1.94 4.05 15.89
N ALA A 133 -0.78 4.22 16.53
CA ALA A 133 -0.63 4.10 17.98
C ALA A 133 -1.49 5.13 18.72
N ALA A 134 -1.44 6.40 18.32
CA ALA A 134 -2.22 7.47 18.92
C ALA A 134 -3.75 7.24 18.77
N ARG A 135 -4.19 6.74 17.62
CA ARG A 135 -5.62 6.38 17.43
C ARG A 135 -6.01 5.19 18.28
N MET A 136 -5.17 4.19 18.40
CA MET A 136 -5.41 3.01 19.23
C MET A 136 -5.58 3.41 20.69
N TYR A 137 -4.69 4.24 21.22
CA TYR A 137 -4.82 4.77 22.58
C TYR A 137 -6.10 5.59 22.78
N ARG A 138 -6.40 6.49 21.83
CA ARG A 138 -7.59 7.35 21.91
C ARG A 138 -8.91 6.58 21.89
N ASN A 139 -8.94 5.49 21.11
CA ASN A 139 -10.15 4.68 20.95
C ASN A 139 -10.37 3.67 22.09
N TYR A 140 -9.29 3.27 22.78
CA TYR A 140 -9.33 2.23 23.82
C TYR A 140 -8.42 2.61 25.01
N PRO A 141 -8.59 3.80 25.61
CA PRO A 141 -7.69 4.26 26.68
C PRO A 141 -7.71 3.34 27.89
N GLU A 142 -8.85 2.69 28.16
CA GLU A 142 -9.05 1.78 29.27
C GLU A 142 -8.18 0.52 29.22
N VAL A 143 -7.70 0.14 28.02
CA VAL A 143 -6.77 -1.00 27.86
C VAL A 143 -5.36 -0.65 28.31
N PHE A 144 -5.01 0.63 28.25
CA PHE A 144 -3.66 1.12 28.56
C PHE A 144 -3.53 1.65 30.00
N GLN A 145 -4.65 1.80 30.71
CA GLN A 145 -4.67 2.29 32.08
C GLN A 145 -4.58 1.16 33.10
N PRO A 146 -3.80 1.32 34.18
CA PRO A 146 -3.69 0.29 35.21
C PRO A 146 -5.04 0.08 35.93
N LYS A 147 -5.45 -1.18 36.02
CA LYS A 147 -6.68 -1.57 36.75
C LYS A 147 -6.34 -2.35 38.03
N GLY A 148 -7.05 -2.04 39.10
CA GLY A 148 -6.91 -2.74 40.38
C GLY A 148 -5.52 -2.51 41.05
N LYS A 149 -4.87 -3.60 41.46
CA LYS A 149 -3.57 -3.56 42.14
C LYS A 149 -2.38 -3.41 41.21
N ARG A 150 -2.58 -3.38 39.89
CA ARG A 150 -1.49 -3.22 38.90
C ARG A 150 -1.00 -1.78 38.93
N ARG A 151 0.29 -1.61 39.04
CA ARG A 151 0.93 -0.27 39.04
C ARG A 151 1.21 0.23 37.62
N LYS A 152 1.48 -0.67 36.67
CA LYS A 152 1.82 -0.34 35.29
C LYS A 152 1.23 -1.36 34.33
N MET A 153 0.77 -0.90 33.16
CA MET A 153 0.37 -1.79 32.08
C MET A 153 1.59 -2.15 31.25
N GLN A 154 1.65 -3.43 30.85
CA GLN A 154 2.75 -3.95 30.03
C GLN A 154 2.35 -4.05 28.57
N VAL A 155 3.25 -3.62 27.70
CA VAL A 155 3.18 -3.78 26.25
C VAL A 155 4.35 -4.63 25.81
N PHE A 156 4.10 -5.67 25.05
CA PHE A 156 5.14 -6.51 24.45
C PHE A 156 5.13 -6.29 22.94
N SER A 157 6.15 -5.63 22.44
CA SER A 157 6.31 -5.35 21.02
C SER A 157 7.39 -6.25 20.43
N ARG A 158 7.06 -6.90 19.30
CA ARG A 158 7.98 -7.80 18.62
C ARG A 158 8.09 -7.48 17.16
N SER A 159 9.32 -7.52 16.64
CA SER A 159 9.59 -7.32 15.23
C SER A 159 10.51 -8.40 14.65
N THR A 160 10.47 -8.56 13.33
CA THR A 160 11.50 -9.29 12.61
C THR A 160 12.85 -8.57 12.71
N SER A 161 13.93 -9.22 12.27
CA SER A 161 15.28 -8.62 12.25
C SER A 161 15.47 -7.53 11.18
N VAL A 162 14.45 -7.22 10.38
CA VAL A 162 14.53 -6.24 9.28
C VAL A 162 14.47 -4.82 9.84
N GLY A 163 15.49 -3.97 9.54
CA GLY A 163 15.65 -2.63 10.11
C GLY A 163 14.41 -1.74 10.03
N ARG A 164 13.74 -1.68 8.86
CA ARG A 164 12.50 -0.88 8.72
C ARG A 164 11.32 -1.40 9.56
N VAL A 165 11.29 -2.70 9.87
CA VAL A 165 10.25 -3.27 10.75
C VAL A 165 10.52 -2.90 12.19
N ILE A 166 11.79 -2.92 12.62
CA ILE A 166 12.23 -2.45 13.95
C ILE A 166 11.90 -0.96 14.10
N GLN A 167 12.20 -0.15 13.08
CA GLN A 167 11.93 1.29 13.12
C GLN A 167 10.41 1.58 13.17
N SER A 168 9.60 0.81 12.44
CA SER A 168 8.13 0.90 12.50
C SER A 168 7.61 0.59 13.90
N MET A 169 8.10 -0.50 14.52
CA MET A 169 7.75 -0.87 15.90
C MET A 169 8.11 0.26 16.87
N ARG A 170 9.33 0.80 16.80
CA ARG A 170 9.78 1.90 17.66
C ARG A 170 8.96 3.18 17.47
N SER A 171 8.58 3.50 16.24
CA SER A 171 7.71 4.66 15.96
C SER A 171 6.34 4.49 16.61
N PHE A 172 5.79 3.28 16.57
CA PHE A 172 4.52 2.93 17.21
C PHE A 172 4.64 3.00 18.75
N ASP A 173 5.64 2.34 19.33
CA ASP A 173 5.86 2.25 20.77
C ASP A 173 6.18 3.61 21.37
N GLY A 174 7.00 4.41 20.67
CA GLY A 174 7.30 5.78 21.09
C GLY A 174 6.05 6.66 21.16
N ALA A 175 5.13 6.54 20.20
CA ALA A 175 3.87 7.28 20.22
C ALA A 175 2.92 6.78 21.34
N LEU A 176 2.84 5.48 21.61
CA LEU A 176 2.11 4.97 22.77
C LEU A 176 2.69 5.52 24.07
N LYS A 177 4.01 5.55 24.21
CA LYS A 177 4.69 6.08 25.38
C LYS A 177 4.48 7.58 25.58
N MET A 178 4.29 8.33 24.49
CA MET A 178 3.89 9.74 24.53
C MET A 178 2.45 9.92 25.02
N CYS A 179 1.55 9.01 24.62
CA CYS A 179 0.14 9.04 25.06
C CYS A 179 -0.01 8.60 26.53
N GLU A 180 0.75 7.59 26.96
CA GLU A 180 0.71 7.03 28.31
C GLU A 180 2.14 6.78 28.82
N PRO A 181 2.74 7.76 29.53
CA PRO A 181 4.11 7.68 30.01
C PRO A 181 4.40 6.54 30.98
N GLU A 182 3.37 6.04 31.68
CA GLU A 182 3.53 4.97 32.67
C GLU A 182 3.54 3.55 32.08
N LEU A 183 3.36 3.38 30.74
CA LEU A 183 3.45 2.07 30.10
C LEU A 183 4.85 1.45 30.30
N ASP A 184 4.88 0.18 30.68
CA ASP A 184 6.09 -0.67 30.63
C ASP A 184 6.17 -1.36 29.26
N ILE A 185 6.86 -0.74 28.32
CA ILE A 185 6.99 -1.27 26.94
C ILE A 185 8.28 -2.08 26.83
N ARG A 186 8.15 -3.34 26.41
CA ARG A 186 9.27 -4.25 26.16
C ARG A 186 9.35 -4.54 24.67
N GLU A 187 10.41 -4.04 24.08
CA GLU A 187 10.73 -4.25 22.67
C GLU A 187 11.65 -5.48 22.51
N GLU A 188 11.27 -6.38 21.62
CA GLU A 188 12.05 -7.55 21.23
C GLU A 188 12.15 -7.63 19.71
N SER A 189 13.36 -7.83 19.19
CA SER A 189 13.59 -7.99 17.75
C SER A 189 14.64 -9.06 17.48
N GLY A 190 14.55 -9.71 16.34
CA GLY A 190 15.58 -10.66 15.95
C GLY A 190 15.07 -11.83 15.11
N GLY A 191 16.01 -12.65 14.67
CA GLY A 191 15.74 -13.81 13.80
C GLY A 191 14.80 -14.84 14.40
N VAL A 192 14.78 -14.98 15.73
CA VAL A 192 13.88 -15.89 16.44
C VAL A 192 12.41 -15.59 16.19
N TYR A 193 12.07 -14.32 15.94
CA TYR A 193 10.69 -13.89 15.66
C TYR A 193 10.31 -14.01 14.19
N ASN A 194 11.27 -14.19 13.28
CA ASN A 194 11.00 -14.30 11.85
C ASN A 194 10.07 -15.48 11.52
N GLY A 195 10.13 -16.56 12.30
CA GLY A 195 9.36 -17.78 12.05
C GLY A 195 7.84 -17.56 12.07
N TYR A 196 7.34 -16.75 13.00
CA TYR A 196 5.90 -16.49 13.15
C TYR A 196 5.45 -15.08 12.76
N LEU A 197 6.38 -14.14 12.70
CA LEU A 197 6.07 -12.78 12.21
C LEU A 197 6.18 -12.66 10.68
N ASN A 198 6.85 -13.61 10.02
CA ASN A 198 6.98 -13.60 8.58
C ASN A 198 5.77 -14.27 7.91
N HIS A 199 5.08 -13.55 7.05
CA HIS A 199 3.93 -14.05 6.29
C HIS A 199 4.31 -15.02 5.15
N TYR A 200 5.59 -15.16 4.83
CA TYR A 200 6.08 -16.11 3.80
C TYR A 200 6.21 -17.53 4.36
N THR A 201 5.07 -18.15 4.66
CA THR A 201 5.03 -19.56 5.06
C THR A 201 5.47 -20.47 3.91
N LYS A 202 5.81 -21.73 4.23
CA LYS A 202 6.11 -22.74 3.18
C LYS A 202 4.94 -22.88 2.20
N ALA A 203 3.72 -23.02 2.71
CA ALA A 203 2.52 -23.12 1.88
C ALA A 203 2.33 -21.91 0.95
N TYR A 204 2.59 -20.68 1.44
CA TYR A 204 2.56 -19.49 0.60
C TYR A 204 3.62 -19.55 -0.51
N LYS A 205 4.86 -19.95 -0.18
CA LYS A 205 5.96 -20.04 -1.16
C LYS A 205 5.67 -21.10 -2.24
N ASP A 206 5.16 -22.26 -1.83
CA ASP A 206 4.78 -23.34 -2.74
C ASP A 206 3.64 -22.88 -3.68
N TYR A 207 2.59 -22.27 -3.13
CA TYR A 207 1.50 -21.72 -3.92
C TYR A 207 1.97 -20.61 -4.87
N TYR A 208 2.87 -19.72 -4.42
CA TYR A 208 3.41 -18.67 -5.25
C TYR A 208 4.26 -19.21 -6.40
N LYS A 209 5.04 -20.27 -6.16
CA LYS A 209 5.92 -20.90 -7.15
C LYS A 209 5.13 -21.75 -8.15
N ASP A 210 4.26 -22.60 -7.68
CA ASP A 210 3.66 -23.69 -8.45
C ASP A 210 2.11 -23.65 -8.51
N GLY A 211 1.50 -22.56 -8.04
CA GLY A 211 0.04 -22.39 -8.03
C GLY A 211 -0.57 -22.36 -9.44
N ALA A 212 -1.74 -22.96 -9.61
CA ALA A 212 -2.47 -23.03 -10.89
C ALA A 212 -2.74 -21.65 -11.54
N TRP A 213 -2.78 -20.57 -10.73
CA TRP A 213 -2.90 -19.20 -11.21
C TRP A 213 -1.75 -18.76 -12.11
N ARG A 214 -0.56 -19.35 -11.92
CA ARG A 214 0.66 -18.89 -12.60
C ARG A 214 0.61 -19.13 -14.10
N ALA A 215 0.16 -20.29 -14.52
CA ALA A 215 0.01 -20.59 -15.95
C ALA A 215 -0.94 -19.61 -16.66
N VAL A 216 -2.06 -19.28 -16.01
CA VAL A 216 -3.04 -18.31 -16.53
C VAL A 216 -2.45 -16.89 -16.57
N TYR A 217 -1.74 -16.52 -15.53
CA TYR A 217 -1.08 -15.22 -15.45
C TYR A 217 0.02 -15.09 -16.52
N ASP A 218 0.90 -16.08 -16.63
CA ASP A 218 2.01 -16.05 -17.58
C ASP A 218 1.53 -16.03 -19.04
N ALA A 219 0.44 -16.73 -19.35
CA ALA A 219 -0.19 -16.70 -20.67
C ALA A 219 -0.78 -15.32 -21.03
N LYS A 220 -1.28 -14.57 -20.06
CA LYS A 220 -1.98 -13.31 -20.28
C LYS A 220 -1.12 -12.06 -20.09
N ARG A 221 -0.13 -12.10 -19.20
CA ARG A 221 0.66 -10.90 -18.84
C ARG A 221 1.36 -10.24 -20.02
N GLY A 222 1.72 -11.03 -21.04
CA GLY A 222 2.38 -10.56 -22.25
C GLY A 222 1.54 -9.60 -23.09
N SER A 223 0.22 -9.77 -23.09
CA SER A 223 -0.72 -9.02 -23.92
C SER A 223 -1.36 -7.81 -23.20
N TRP A 224 -1.08 -7.58 -21.92
CA TRP A 224 -1.77 -6.53 -21.16
C TRP A 224 -1.33 -5.12 -21.50
N PHE A 225 -0.09 -4.93 -21.94
CA PHE A 225 0.43 -3.65 -22.41
C PHE A 225 1.64 -3.81 -23.32
N SER A 226 1.87 -2.82 -24.22
CA SER A 226 3.13 -2.60 -24.92
C SER A 226 3.91 -1.47 -24.21
N PRO A 227 5.22 -1.61 -24.03
CA PRO A 227 6.06 -0.55 -23.50
C PRO A 227 6.49 0.50 -24.55
N ASP A 228 6.11 0.32 -25.83
CA ASP A 228 6.69 1.10 -26.93
C ASP A 228 6.30 2.57 -26.82
N ARG A 229 5.00 2.89 -26.68
CA ARG A 229 4.55 4.28 -26.47
C ARG A 229 5.27 4.95 -25.31
N PHE A 230 5.39 4.26 -24.16
CA PHE A 230 6.06 4.78 -22.97
C PHE A 230 7.52 5.12 -23.24
N VAL A 231 8.26 4.23 -23.91
CA VAL A 231 9.67 4.46 -24.26
C VAL A 231 9.81 5.57 -25.29
N GLU A 232 8.99 5.57 -26.34
CA GLU A 232 9.00 6.57 -27.42
C GLU A 232 8.57 7.96 -26.96
N SER A 233 7.76 8.05 -25.90
CA SER A 233 7.43 9.36 -25.30
C SER A 233 8.63 10.00 -24.60
N LEU A 234 9.60 9.21 -24.15
CA LEU A 234 10.76 9.67 -23.39
C LEU A 234 12.01 9.82 -24.25
N PHE A 235 12.20 8.94 -25.24
CA PHE A 235 13.41 8.84 -26.02
C PHE A 235 13.12 8.99 -27.52
N CYS A 236 13.87 9.85 -28.20
CA CYS A 236 13.77 10.07 -29.63
C CYS A 236 14.82 9.29 -30.47
N ASP A 237 15.79 8.65 -29.82
CA ASP A 237 16.85 7.85 -30.47
C ASP A 237 16.63 6.36 -30.19
N ALA A 238 16.17 5.62 -31.19
CA ALA A 238 15.93 4.18 -31.10
C ALA A 238 17.21 3.37 -30.89
N ASP A 239 18.33 3.81 -31.44
CA ASP A 239 19.63 3.13 -31.28
C ASP A 239 20.18 3.35 -29.87
N TYR A 240 19.97 4.54 -29.29
CA TYR A 240 20.25 4.78 -27.88
C TYR A 240 19.46 3.81 -27.00
N VAL A 241 18.14 3.74 -27.21
CA VAL A 241 17.26 2.82 -26.46
C VAL A 241 17.74 1.38 -26.56
N LYS A 242 18.09 0.91 -27.76
CA LYS A 242 18.56 -0.47 -27.98
C LYS A 242 19.88 -0.76 -27.23
N ARG A 243 20.77 0.21 -27.13
CA ARG A 243 22.05 0.04 -26.43
C ARG A 243 21.95 0.09 -24.91
N HIS A 244 21.04 0.94 -24.36
CA HIS A 244 21.00 1.24 -22.94
C HIS A 244 19.81 0.62 -22.19
N ILE A 245 18.76 0.21 -22.89
CA ILE A 245 17.54 -0.38 -22.29
C ILE A 245 17.37 -1.81 -22.80
N SER A 246 17.95 -2.76 -22.09
CA SER A 246 17.95 -4.18 -22.46
C SER A 246 16.53 -4.78 -22.57
N SER A 247 15.59 -4.28 -21.79
CA SER A 247 14.18 -4.67 -21.83
C SER A 247 13.28 -3.47 -21.59
N ARG A 248 12.62 -2.98 -22.64
CA ARG A 248 11.64 -1.88 -22.56
C ARG A 248 10.54 -2.17 -21.53
N ARG A 249 10.08 -3.43 -21.49
CA ARG A 249 9.05 -3.88 -20.57
C ARG A 249 9.51 -3.81 -19.11
N SER A 250 10.68 -4.31 -18.79
CA SER A 250 11.25 -4.23 -17.44
C SER A 250 11.51 -2.79 -17.03
N PHE A 251 12.00 -1.97 -17.95
CA PHE A 251 12.23 -0.54 -17.72
C PHE A 251 10.94 0.18 -17.33
N MET A 252 9.84 -0.02 -18.07
CA MET A 252 8.53 0.55 -17.77
C MET A 252 7.99 0.06 -16.42
N MET A 253 8.09 -1.25 -16.12
CA MET A 253 7.63 -1.83 -14.86
C MET A 253 8.39 -1.29 -13.64
N GLU A 254 9.70 -1.15 -13.76
CA GLU A 254 10.56 -0.60 -12.71
C GLU A 254 10.31 0.90 -12.52
N PHE A 255 10.10 1.64 -13.61
CA PHE A 255 9.77 3.06 -13.56
C PHE A 255 8.42 3.29 -12.86
N PHE A 256 7.41 2.47 -13.19
CA PHE A 256 6.14 2.46 -12.48
C PHE A 256 6.28 2.05 -11.01
N ALA A 257 7.23 1.16 -10.68
CA ALA A 257 7.49 0.79 -9.30
C ALA A 257 8.05 1.98 -8.50
N VAL A 258 8.91 2.79 -9.11
CA VAL A 258 9.38 4.04 -8.49
C VAL A 258 8.23 5.03 -8.38
N ALA A 259 7.49 5.32 -9.46
CA ALA A 259 6.33 6.21 -9.43
C ALA A 259 5.36 5.90 -8.29
N SER A 260 5.13 4.62 -8.04
CA SER A 260 4.17 4.13 -7.04
C SER A 260 4.56 4.44 -5.59
N ILE A 261 5.83 4.70 -5.30
CA ILE A 261 6.29 4.96 -3.92
C ILE A 261 6.62 6.43 -3.66
N LEU A 262 6.60 7.29 -4.69
CA LEU A 262 6.96 8.71 -4.55
C LEU A 262 6.01 9.45 -3.60
N GLN A 263 4.74 9.04 -3.53
CA GLN A 263 3.76 9.57 -2.59
C GLN A 263 4.19 9.50 -1.12
N ASP A 264 5.13 8.60 -0.80
CA ASP A 264 5.66 8.37 0.54
C ASP A 264 6.99 9.09 0.81
N CYS A 265 7.63 9.57 -0.25
CA CYS A 265 8.93 10.21 -0.18
C CYS A 265 8.78 11.71 0.17
N PRO A 266 9.78 12.33 0.83
CA PRO A 266 9.71 13.74 1.19
C PRO A 266 10.04 14.65 -0.01
N LEU A 267 9.25 14.55 -1.07
CA LEU A 267 9.38 15.33 -2.29
C LEU A 267 7.99 15.53 -2.94
N ASP A 268 7.85 16.64 -3.66
CA ASP A 268 6.64 16.97 -4.41
C ASP A 268 6.86 16.72 -5.91
N VAL A 269 6.97 15.44 -6.24
CA VAL A 269 7.20 14.97 -7.62
C VAL A 269 6.32 13.77 -7.92
N SER A 270 5.61 13.79 -9.03
CA SER A 270 4.88 12.65 -9.57
C SER A 270 5.50 12.18 -10.89
N LEU A 271 5.35 10.89 -11.18
CA LEU A 271 5.69 10.28 -12.46
C LEU A 271 4.49 9.55 -13.09
N TYR A 272 3.29 9.69 -12.54
CA TYR A 272 2.11 8.99 -13.06
C TYR A 272 1.69 9.50 -14.44
N ASP A 273 1.89 10.77 -14.72
CA ASP A 273 1.60 11.42 -16.00
C ASP A 273 2.43 10.90 -17.18
N VAL A 274 3.51 10.16 -16.90
CA VAL A 274 4.32 9.50 -17.93
C VAL A 274 3.57 8.30 -18.54
N PHE A 275 2.57 7.80 -17.85
CA PHE A 275 1.77 6.64 -18.25
C PHE A 275 0.36 7.08 -18.68
N THR A 276 -0.25 6.31 -19.56
CA THR A 276 -1.69 6.41 -19.80
C THR A 276 -2.47 5.62 -18.75
N ASP A 277 -3.75 5.91 -18.60
CA ASP A 277 -4.65 5.17 -17.70
C ASP A 277 -4.67 3.67 -18.00
N ASP A 278 -4.63 3.28 -19.28
CA ASP A 278 -4.59 1.88 -19.69
C ASP A 278 -3.29 1.20 -19.25
N GLU A 279 -2.17 1.89 -19.37
CA GLU A 279 -0.86 1.41 -18.91
C GLU A 279 -0.80 1.29 -17.39
N ILE A 280 -1.30 2.29 -16.66
CA ILE A 280 -1.40 2.27 -15.19
C ILE A 280 -2.23 1.08 -14.73
N PHE A 281 -3.42 0.90 -15.31
CA PHE A 281 -4.31 -0.20 -14.96
C PHE A 281 -3.70 -1.57 -15.28
N ALA A 282 -3.04 -1.70 -16.43
CA ALA A 282 -2.35 -2.92 -16.82
C ALA A 282 -1.16 -3.23 -15.88
N LEU A 283 -0.37 -2.24 -15.52
CA LEU A 283 0.76 -2.36 -14.59
C LEU A 283 0.30 -2.69 -13.17
N TRP A 284 -0.82 -2.12 -12.71
CA TRP A 284 -1.46 -2.50 -11.46
C TRP A 284 -1.88 -3.97 -11.47
N ARG A 285 -2.54 -4.44 -12.54
CA ARG A 285 -2.93 -5.86 -12.71
C ARG A 285 -1.74 -6.81 -12.64
N LEU A 286 -0.59 -6.43 -13.19
CA LEU A 286 0.64 -7.23 -13.13
C LEU A 286 1.19 -7.41 -11.72
N ARG A 287 0.84 -6.52 -10.79
CA ARG A 287 1.28 -6.60 -9.40
C ARG A 287 0.36 -7.44 -8.51
N LEU A 288 -0.88 -7.71 -8.94
CA LEU A 288 -1.85 -8.46 -8.15
C LEU A 288 -1.36 -9.84 -7.70
N PRO A 289 -0.75 -10.68 -8.58
CA PRO A 289 -0.30 -12.02 -8.18
C PRO A 289 0.81 -12.00 -7.14
N ASN A 290 1.60 -10.96 -7.13
CA ASN A 290 2.71 -10.83 -6.18
C ASN A 290 2.26 -10.49 -4.75
N ARG A 291 0.97 -10.19 -4.54
CA ARG A 291 0.51 -9.53 -3.30
C ARG A 291 -0.87 -9.96 -2.81
N CYS A 292 -1.69 -10.61 -3.63
CA CYS A 292 -2.98 -11.12 -3.18
C CYS A 292 -2.84 -12.54 -2.66
N CYS A 293 -3.21 -12.74 -1.40
CA CYS A 293 -3.49 -14.06 -0.87
C CYS A 293 -4.62 -14.69 -1.71
N ALA A 294 -4.45 -15.94 -2.15
CA ALA A 294 -5.45 -16.67 -2.95
C ALA A 294 -6.86 -16.71 -2.34
N THR A 295 -6.97 -16.48 -1.06
CA THR A 295 -8.24 -16.36 -0.32
C THR A 295 -9.06 -15.14 -0.73
N CYS A 296 -8.45 -14.05 -1.18
CA CYS A 296 -9.19 -12.87 -1.64
C CYS A 296 -9.90 -13.10 -2.97
N TRP A 297 -9.46 -14.04 -3.80
CA TRP A 297 -10.07 -14.36 -5.10
C TRP A 297 -11.18 -15.40 -5.02
N ARG A 298 -11.29 -16.14 -3.93
CA ARG A 298 -12.34 -17.16 -3.70
C ARG A 298 -13.43 -16.73 -2.73
N ALA A 299 -13.38 -15.48 -2.24
CA ALA A 299 -14.50 -14.98 -1.47
C ALA A 299 -15.76 -14.99 -2.35
N PRO A 300 -16.83 -15.71 -1.95
CA PRO A 300 -18.09 -15.63 -2.65
C PRO A 300 -18.53 -14.17 -2.66
N LYS A 301 -19.17 -13.74 -3.76
CA LYS A 301 -19.81 -12.44 -3.93
C LYS A 301 -20.93 -12.25 -2.87
N ARG A 302 -20.56 -12.08 -1.63
CA ARG A 302 -21.45 -11.52 -0.62
C ARG A 302 -21.00 -10.08 -0.42
N PRO A 303 -21.93 -9.12 -0.38
CA PRO A 303 -21.59 -7.77 0.02
C PRO A 303 -20.92 -7.87 1.39
N SER A 304 -19.66 -7.44 1.48
CA SER A 304 -18.98 -7.26 2.75
C SER A 304 -19.80 -6.24 3.53
N PRO A 305 -20.23 -6.54 4.76
CA PRO A 305 -20.64 -5.48 5.64
C PRO A 305 -19.43 -4.57 5.77
N ALA A 306 -19.62 -3.27 5.56
CA ALA A 306 -18.61 -2.25 5.75
C ALA A 306 -17.87 -2.53 7.05
N GLY A 307 -16.53 -2.70 6.97
CA GLY A 307 -15.72 -2.82 8.18
C GLY A 307 -15.00 -4.14 8.41
N ALA A 308 -14.56 -4.86 7.39
CA ALA A 308 -13.59 -5.95 7.60
C ALA A 308 -12.22 -5.36 7.94
N LEU A 309 -12.02 -5.07 9.21
CA LEU A 309 -10.69 -4.86 9.79
C LEU A 309 -9.85 -6.11 9.60
N TRP A 310 -8.65 -5.97 9.05
CA TRP A 310 -7.62 -7.00 9.09
C TRP A 310 -7.31 -7.30 10.56
N PRO A 311 -7.17 -8.56 10.97
CA PRO A 311 -6.86 -8.87 12.36
C PRO A 311 -5.49 -8.29 12.70
N ILE A 312 -5.50 -7.37 13.63
CA ILE A 312 -4.34 -6.71 14.20
C ILE A 312 -4.04 -7.43 15.52
N CYS A 313 -2.92 -8.14 15.62
CA CYS A 313 -2.52 -8.84 16.85
C CYS A 313 -1.39 -8.11 17.60
N VAL A 314 -1.67 -7.53 18.75
CA VAL A 314 -0.68 -7.14 19.77
C VAL A 314 -0.76 -8.16 20.89
N SER A 315 0.25 -8.99 21.09
CA SER A 315 0.24 -9.98 22.16
C SER A 315 0.74 -9.38 23.47
N GLY A 316 -0.20 -9.06 24.36
CA GLY A 316 0.09 -8.85 25.77
C GLY A 316 -0.44 -10.03 26.58
N THR A 317 0.42 -10.85 27.17
CA THR A 317 -0.01 -11.88 28.09
C THR A 317 -0.28 -11.28 29.46
N ALA A 318 -1.56 -11.20 29.85
CA ALA A 318 -1.90 -11.10 31.25
C ALA A 318 -1.71 -12.49 31.87
N ARG A 319 -0.68 -12.67 32.69
CA ARG A 319 -0.71 -13.75 33.69
C ARG A 319 -1.56 -13.29 34.86
N ALA A 320 -2.50 -14.15 35.24
CA ALA A 320 -3.36 -14.00 36.41
C ALA A 320 -2.52 -13.96 37.70
#